data_199b4f237e487924fc45e0a94b6c102f
#
_entry.id   199b4f237e487924fc45e0a94b6c102f
#
_cell.length_a   1.000
_cell.length_b   1.000
_cell.length_c   1.000
_cell.angle_alpha   90.00
_cell.angle_beta   90.00
_cell.angle_gamma   90.00
#
_symmetry.space_group_name_H-M   'P 1'
#
loop_
_entity.id
_entity.type
_entity.pdbx_description
1 polymer ?
#
loop_
_entity_poly.entity_id
_entity_poly.type
_entity_poly.pdbx_seq_one_letter_code
_entity_poly.pdbx_strand_id
1 'polypeptide(L)'
;MKKYFYILLIFSLFSKLYSYITFPLLKDIPSFSQEDTPSDIMTKLFDSNLYILMNIGSENIEVKAYLSNERYELMIAGKGISTHKYNEDNSISYNCTYCKEKDYSYGRYHKGIISNENFGIKFNETEIRTINKMNFVLGTASFYKNPPEAFVGLTFQMLDSEKNYNLFSSLKLTNSTNSYNWFLNFTENDSKMVIDAFPHDLDNIHFDASKKDTADAINGGYYYIWGLLFNKIYYGNEKNLISFADADNTKAEIDFSMNYILAPNDNMTYFENIFFNDYYQKNICFKKGINDDKYYFIYCKNSNDFEPKKFKSIYFKSVDLNSIFEFNYNELFFYKDNYIYFLILFQNKIYWTFGELFLKKYFLVFNHDQKNLAFYQNYESKDQDKKDNKGFNFNILYISLLVLILIGIIAILIVIYLKKGTRKKKANELNDDYDYLGKNNDKENYIVPPEESQ
;
A
#
# COMPACT_ATOMS: atom_id res chain seq x y z
N MET A 1 9.79 -29.66 28.62
CA MET A 1 10.33 -28.46 27.97
C MET A 1 10.42 -28.56 26.45
N LYS A 2 11.07 -29.55 25.82
CA LYS A 2 11.18 -29.64 24.34
C LYS A 2 9.84 -29.59 23.57
N LYS A 3 8.76 -30.23 24.05
CA LYS A 3 7.45 -30.23 23.37
C LYS A 3 6.74 -28.85 23.35
N TYR A 4 6.92 -28.04 24.40
CA TYR A 4 6.37 -26.70 24.46
C TYR A 4 7.15 -25.73 23.58
N PHE A 5 8.44 -25.96 23.39
CA PHE A 5 9.26 -25.17 22.49
C PHE A 5 8.83 -25.34 21.04
N TYR A 6 8.45 -26.56 20.59
CA TYR A 6 7.92 -26.78 19.24
C TYR A 6 6.55 -26.15 19.02
N ILE A 7 5.67 -26.12 20.01
CA ILE A 7 4.37 -25.47 19.91
C ILE A 7 4.55 -23.95 19.81
N LEU A 8 5.40 -23.35 20.64
CA LEU A 8 5.75 -21.92 20.56
C LEU A 8 6.46 -21.57 19.24
N LEU A 9 7.32 -22.45 18.72
CA LEU A 9 7.96 -22.25 17.42
C LEU A 9 6.96 -22.31 16.28
N ILE A 10 6.00 -23.24 16.31
CA ILE A 10 4.91 -23.35 15.35
C ILE A 10 4.02 -22.11 15.43
N PHE A 11 3.61 -21.64 16.61
CA PHE A 11 2.85 -20.40 16.76
C PHE A 11 3.62 -19.16 16.32
N SER A 12 4.91 -19.09 16.60
CA SER A 12 5.79 -18.02 16.12
C SER A 12 5.99 -18.05 14.61
N LEU A 13 6.03 -19.22 13.98
CA LEU A 13 6.07 -19.38 12.53
C LEU A 13 4.72 -19.01 11.89
N PHE A 14 3.59 -19.39 12.49
CA PHE A 14 2.26 -19.00 11.99
C PHE A 14 1.98 -17.51 12.16
N SER A 15 2.45 -16.87 13.23
CA SER A 15 2.30 -15.41 13.41
C SER A 15 3.15 -14.58 12.45
N LYS A 16 4.25 -15.13 11.94
CA LYS A 16 5.06 -14.51 10.87
C LYS A 16 4.46 -14.67 9.47
N LEU A 17 3.56 -15.65 9.27
CA LEU A 17 3.01 -15.99 7.95
C LEU A 17 2.04 -14.94 7.39
N TYR A 18 1.53 -14.00 8.21
CA TYR A 18 0.56 -12.99 7.80
C TYR A 18 0.83 -11.61 8.43
N SER A 19 2.10 -11.20 8.47
CA SER A 19 2.45 -9.89 8.99
C SER A 19 2.56 -8.91 7.82
N TYR A 20 1.64 -7.96 7.72
CA TYR A 20 1.67 -6.89 6.74
C TYR A 20 1.79 -5.52 7.43
N ILE A 21 2.24 -4.53 6.69
CA ILE A 21 2.42 -3.16 7.16
C ILE A 21 1.32 -2.27 6.63
N THR A 22 0.83 -1.37 7.48
CA THR A 22 -0.14 -0.35 7.07
C THR A 22 0.32 1.05 7.44
N PHE A 23 0.08 1.99 6.52
CA PHE A 23 0.17 3.42 6.79
C PHE A 23 -1.18 4.07 6.54
N PRO A 24 -1.67 4.95 7.43
CA PRO A 24 -2.84 5.76 7.15
C PRO A 24 -2.62 6.54 5.84
N LEU A 25 -3.54 6.43 4.91
CA LEU A 25 -3.53 7.15 3.64
C LEU A 25 -4.51 8.31 3.73
N LEU A 26 -4.00 9.50 3.59
CA LEU A 26 -4.75 10.75 3.72
C LEU A 26 -4.55 11.60 2.46
N LYS A 27 -5.36 12.65 2.39
CA LYS A 27 -5.30 13.62 1.30
C LYS A 27 -5.37 15.03 1.85
N ASP A 28 -4.62 15.93 1.25
CA ASP A 28 -4.79 17.35 1.52
C ASP A 28 -6.18 17.79 1.03
N ILE A 29 -6.98 18.30 1.95
CA ILE A 29 -8.31 18.81 1.61
C ILE A 29 -8.15 20.27 1.19
N PRO A 30 -8.44 20.62 -0.07
CA PRO A 30 -8.32 21.99 -0.52
C PRO A 30 -9.38 22.86 0.15
N SER A 31 -8.96 24.01 0.68
CA SER A 31 -9.88 25.02 1.18
C SER A 31 -10.36 25.89 0.02
N PHE A 32 -11.67 25.87 -0.24
CA PHE A 32 -12.30 26.70 -1.27
C PHE A 32 -12.90 27.96 -0.64
N SER A 33 -12.67 29.12 -1.29
CA SER A 33 -13.28 30.40 -0.97
C SER A 33 -14.45 30.67 -1.91
N GLN A 34 -15.39 31.52 -1.50
CA GLN A 34 -16.48 32.01 -2.38
C GLN A 34 -15.95 32.91 -3.53
N GLU A 35 -14.74 33.45 -3.37
CA GLU A 35 -14.10 34.31 -4.36
C GLU A 35 -13.24 33.50 -5.36
N ASP A 36 -13.08 32.19 -5.15
CA ASP A 36 -12.27 31.37 -6.03
C ASP A 36 -12.82 31.36 -7.46
N THR A 37 -11.99 31.70 -8.41
CA THR A 37 -12.30 31.53 -9.84
C THR A 37 -12.27 30.03 -10.21
N PRO A 38 -12.86 29.62 -11.34
CA PRO A 38 -12.75 28.26 -11.83
C PRO A 38 -11.29 27.76 -11.95
N SER A 39 -10.34 28.64 -12.29
CA SER A 39 -8.91 28.27 -12.31
C SER A 39 -8.35 28.05 -10.91
N ASP A 40 -8.72 28.88 -9.92
CA ASP A 40 -8.26 28.70 -8.54
C ASP A 40 -8.76 27.38 -7.96
N ILE A 41 -10.04 27.06 -8.20
CA ILE A 41 -10.63 25.78 -7.77
C ILE A 41 -9.88 24.59 -8.40
N MET A 42 -9.63 24.65 -9.72
CA MET A 42 -8.94 23.58 -10.41
C MET A 42 -7.48 23.47 -9.97
N THR A 43 -6.79 24.58 -9.74
CA THR A 43 -5.40 24.60 -9.21
C THR A 43 -5.36 24.00 -7.81
N LYS A 44 -6.28 24.35 -6.94
CA LYS A 44 -6.37 23.77 -5.58
C LYS A 44 -6.65 22.26 -5.60
N LEU A 45 -7.50 21.81 -6.52
CA LEU A 45 -7.69 20.38 -6.77
C LEU A 45 -6.41 19.74 -7.30
N PHE A 46 -5.67 20.44 -8.16
CA PHE A 46 -4.40 19.96 -8.72
C PHE A 46 -3.32 19.80 -7.65
N ASP A 47 -3.25 20.68 -6.69
CA ASP A 47 -2.25 20.69 -5.62
C ASP A 47 -2.62 19.77 -4.43
N SER A 48 -3.76 19.11 -4.48
CA SER A 48 -4.29 18.25 -3.42
C SER A 48 -3.74 16.83 -3.57
N ASN A 49 -2.70 16.50 -2.81
CA ASN A 49 -1.92 15.27 -2.97
C ASN A 49 -2.23 14.21 -1.91
N LEU A 50 -2.04 12.94 -2.27
CA LEU A 50 -2.08 11.81 -1.33
C LEU A 50 -0.78 11.76 -0.52
N TYR A 51 -0.92 11.48 0.78
CA TYR A 51 0.20 11.26 1.67
C TYR A 51 -0.09 10.15 2.68
N ILE A 52 0.96 9.57 3.22
CA ILE A 52 0.89 8.67 4.37
C ILE A 52 1.46 9.37 5.61
N LEU A 53 0.98 8.95 6.78
CA LEU A 53 1.58 9.38 8.06
C LEU A 53 2.66 8.39 8.47
N MET A 54 3.84 8.90 8.78
CA MET A 54 4.98 8.11 9.24
C MET A 54 5.53 8.71 10.55
N ASN A 55 5.87 7.83 11.48
CA ASN A 55 6.53 8.22 12.71
C ASN A 55 8.04 7.99 12.60
N ILE A 56 8.84 9.00 12.91
CA ILE A 56 10.30 8.96 12.78
C ILE A 56 11.01 9.46 14.02
N GLY A 57 12.16 8.88 14.27
CA GLY A 57 13.07 9.30 15.34
C GLY A 57 12.72 8.74 16.70
N SER A 58 13.63 8.96 17.65
CA SER A 58 13.45 8.55 19.05
C SER A 58 12.28 9.26 19.75
N GLU A 59 11.90 10.45 19.27
CA GLU A 59 10.77 11.22 19.76
C GLU A 59 9.45 10.83 19.09
N ASN A 60 9.48 9.90 18.12
CA ASN A 60 8.32 9.42 17.38
C ASN A 60 7.52 10.54 16.70
N ILE A 61 8.23 11.44 16.01
CA ILE A 61 7.65 12.60 15.33
C ILE A 61 6.84 12.15 14.12
N GLU A 62 5.58 12.55 14.06
CA GLU A 62 4.71 12.27 12.92
C GLU A 62 4.99 13.25 11.76
N VAL A 63 5.29 12.72 10.58
CA VAL A 63 5.51 13.48 9.35
C VAL A 63 4.54 13.06 8.25
N LYS A 64 4.14 14.02 7.41
CA LYS A 64 3.37 13.78 6.20
C LYS A 64 4.31 13.42 5.06
N ALA A 65 4.27 12.17 4.61
CA ALA A 65 5.08 11.67 3.52
C ALA A 65 4.24 11.54 2.24
N TYR A 66 4.43 12.48 1.30
CA TYR A 66 3.68 12.53 0.05
C TYR A 66 4.10 11.42 -0.90
N LEU A 67 3.13 10.77 -1.54
CA LEU A 67 3.39 9.72 -2.51
C LEU A 67 3.90 10.34 -3.82
N SER A 68 4.99 9.79 -4.37
CA SER A 68 5.61 10.31 -5.59
C SER A 68 5.97 9.19 -6.55
N ASN A 69 5.56 9.31 -7.80
CA ASN A 69 5.98 8.45 -8.90
C ASN A 69 7.18 9.01 -9.69
N GLU A 70 7.69 10.18 -9.32
CA GLU A 70 8.87 10.78 -9.95
C GLU A 70 10.17 10.28 -9.32
N ARG A 71 10.10 9.60 -8.17
CA ARG A 71 11.25 9.20 -7.36
C ARG A 71 11.12 7.80 -6.81
N TYR A 72 12.27 7.29 -6.40
CA TYR A 72 12.36 5.99 -5.70
C TYR A 72 12.80 6.13 -4.23
N GLU A 73 13.36 7.30 -3.82
CA GLU A 73 13.86 7.50 -2.48
C GLU A 73 12.75 7.79 -1.47
N LEU A 74 12.94 7.36 -0.23
CA LEU A 74 12.30 7.93 0.94
C LEU A 74 13.09 9.17 1.34
N MET A 75 12.48 10.34 1.25
CA MET A 75 13.13 11.63 1.56
C MET A 75 12.38 12.33 2.68
N ILE A 76 13.11 12.85 3.67
CA ILE A 76 12.57 13.56 4.82
C ILE A 76 13.26 14.92 4.95
N ALA A 77 12.47 15.97 5.19
CA ALA A 77 13.00 17.31 5.39
C ALA A 77 13.76 17.40 6.71
N GLY A 78 15.06 17.71 6.63
CA GLY A 78 15.90 18.04 7.78
C GLY A 78 15.79 19.51 8.17
N LYS A 79 16.46 19.91 9.26
CA LYS A 79 16.41 21.26 9.85
C LYS A 79 16.76 22.41 8.89
N GLY A 80 17.45 22.14 7.77
CA GLY A 80 17.73 23.13 6.73
C GLY A 80 16.53 23.49 5.85
N ILE A 81 15.42 22.79 5.98
CA ILE A 81 14.19 22.94 5.18
C ILE A 81 13.13 23.68 6.00
N SER A 82 12.48 24.68 5.41
CA SER A 82 11.51 25.54 6.12
C SER A 82 10.29 24.80 6.70
N THR A 83 9.93 23.67 6.13
CA THR A 83 8.75 22.86 6.51
C THR A 83 9.10 21.65 7.37
N HIS A 84 10.37 21.51 7.80
CA HIS A 84 10.77 20.34 8.60
C HIS A 84 9.97 20.27 9.92
N LYS A 85 9.55 19.09 10.27
CA LYS A 85 9.05 18.73 11.60
C LYS A 85 10.07 17.89 12.36
N TYR A 86 10.73 17.00 11.62
CA TYR A 86 11.78 16.16 12.14
C TYR A 86 13.07 16.98 12.32
N ASN A 87 13.65 16.93 13.52
CA ASN A 87 14.93 17.52 13.81
C ASN A 87 15.93 16.42 14.17
N GLU A 88 16.87 16.16 13.28
CA GLU A 88 17.89 15.14 13.42
C GLU A 88 18.80 15.33 14.63
N ASP A 89 19.03 16.58 15.07
CA ASP A 89 19.87 16.88 16.23
C ASP A 89 19.23 16.43 17.56
N ASN A 90 17.90 16.29 17.60
CA ASN A 90 17.17 15.89 18.80
C ASN A 90 17.00 14.35 18.88
N SER A 91 17.25 13.64 17.79
CA SER A 91 17.06 12.19 17.78
C SER A 91 18.31 11.43 18.16
N ILE A 92 18.23 10.66 19.23
CA ILE A 92 19.35 9.83 19.71
C ILE A 92 19.59 8.59 18.82
N SER A 93 18.64 8.23 17.96
CA SER A 93 18.74 7.10 17.03
C SER A 93 19.21 7.51 15.64
N TYR A 94 19.29 8.82 15.36
CA TYR A 94 19.78 9.33 14.08
C TYR A 94 21.25 8.98 13.87
N ASN A 95 21.55 8.50 12.66
CA ASN A 95 22.91 8.26 12.24
C ASN A 95 23.08 8.61 10.77
N CYS A 96 24.09 9.38 10.48
CA CYS A 96 24.49 9.71 9.12
C CYS A 96 25.33 8.58 8.53
N THR A 97 24.82 7.89 7.51
CA THR A 97 25.53 6.80 6.84
C THR A 97 26.60 7.35 5.89
N TYR A 98 26.27 8.40 5.16
CA TYR A 98 27.18 9.17 4.30
C TYR A 98 26.95 10.65 4.54
N CYS A 99 27.78 11.26 5.40
CA CYS A 99 27.61 12.63 5.83
C CYS A 99 28.01 13.68 4.77
N LYS A 100 28.30 13.25 3.55
CA LYS A 100 28.56 14.14 2.41
C LYS A 100 27.25 14.39 1.67
N GLU A 101 26.91 15.66 1.51
CA GLU A 101 25.77 16.05 0.68
C GLU A 101 25.93 15.54 -0.75
N LYS A 102 24.82 15.04 -1.28
CA LYS A 102 24.68 14.69 -2.70
C LYS A 102 23.67 15.61 -3.34
N ASP A 103 23.90 15.94 -4.60
CA ASP A 103 22.94 16.65 -5.42
C ASP A 103 21.87 15.67 -5.95
N TYR A 104 20.62 16.02 -5.76
CA TYR A 104 19.46 15.32 -6.30
C TYR A 104 18.83 16.21 -7.37
N SER A 105 19.21 16.00 -8.63
CA SER A 105 18.82 16.86 -9.77
C SER A 105 17.34 16.81 -10.10
N TYR A 106 16.57 15.89 -9.48
CA TYR A 106 15.15 15.71 -9.76
C TYR A 106 14.35 15.76 -8.46
N GLY A 107 13.45 16.75 -8.32
CA GLY A 107 12.45 16.84 -7.27
C GLY A 107 12.61 18.03 -6.34
N ARG A 108 11.75 18.06 -5.32
CA ARG A 108 11.53 19.23 -4.46
C ARG A 108 12.68 19.52 -3.48
N TYR A 109 13.53 18.53 -3.18
CA TYR A 109 14.82 18.73 -2.52
C TYR A 109 15.93 18.57 -3.55
N HIS A 110 16.88 19.51 -3.55
CA HIS A 110 17.99 19.44 -4.49
C HIS A 110 19.30 18.96 -3.85
N LYS A 111 19.34 18.91 -2.51
CA LYS A 111 20.46 18.35 -1.75
C LYS A 111 19.98 17.47 -0.63
N GLY A 112 20.77 16.48 -0.29
CA GLY A 112 20.45 15.57 0.80
C GLY A 112 21.64 14.72 1.25
N ILE A 113 21.47 14.10 2.41
CA ILE A 113 22.45 13.22 3.07
C ILE A 113 21.79 11.85 3.27
N ILE A 114 22.51 10.78 2.89
CA ILE A 114 22.03 9.42 3.18
C ILE A 114 22.20 9.13 4.67
N SER A 115 21.10 8.82 5.31
CA SER A 115 20.99 8.67 6.76
C SER A 115 20.18 7.43 7.12
N ASN A 116 20.23 7.02 8.37
CA ASN A 116 19.33 6.02 8.92
C ASN A 116 18.74 6.47 10.26
N GLU A 117 17.54 5.96 10.56
CA GLU A 117 16.78 6.33 11.73
C GLU A 117 15.83 5.19 12.14
N ASN A 118 15.26 5.30 13.32
CA ASN A 118 14.17 4.46 13.79
C ASN A 118 12.83 4.97 13.29
N PHE A 119 11.97 4.06 12.83
CA PHE A 119 10.62 4.37 12.37
C PHE A 119 9.59 3.58 13.18
N GLY A 120 8.56 4.26 13.65
CA GLY A 120 7.36 3.63 14.21
C GLY A 120 6.41 3.22 13.09
N ILE A 121 6.20 1.92 12.90
CA ILE A 121 5.41 1.37 11.82
C ILE A 121 4.29 0.48 12.37
N LYS A 122 3.11 0.59 11.78
CA LYS A 122 1.93 -0.17 12.18
C LYS A 122 1.86 -1.50 11.43
N PHE A 123 1.84 -2.60 12.19
CA PHE A 123 1.68 -3.96 11.69
C PHE A 123 0.27 -4.47 11.96
N ASN A 124 -0.30 -5.19 10.99
CA ASN A 124 -1.62 -5.82 11.11
C ASN A 124 -2.68 -4.88 11.71
N GLU A 125 -2.62 -3.59 11.35
CA GLU A 125 -3.54 -2.51 11.76
C GLU A 125 -3.55 -2.14 13.25
N THR A 126 -2.96 -2.93 14.12
CA THR A 126 -3.08 -2.74 15.58
C THR A 126 -1.76 -2.58 16.31
N GLU A 127 -0.71 -3.24 15.84
CA GLU A 127 0.57 -3.29 16.54
C GLU A 127 1.55 -2.26 15.96
N ILE A 128 2.02 -1.32 16.78
CA ILE A 128 3.09 -0.39 16.40
C ILE A 128 4.42 -1.01 16.83
N ARG A 129 5.32 -1.21 15.88
CA ARG A 129 6.69 -1.67 16.11
C ARG A 129 7.68 -0.61 15.68
N THR A 130 8.75 -0.46 16.45
CA THR A 130 9.88 0.35 16.05
C THR A 130 10.79 -0.47 15.13
N ILE A 131 10.97 0.00 13.90
CA ILE A 131 11.95 -0.55 12.97
C ILE A 131 13.21 0.27 13.07
N ASN A 132 14.29 -0.37 13.50
CA ASN A 132 15.56 0.29 13.75
C ASN A 132 16.37 0.44 12.46
N LYS A 133 17.04 1.56 12.31
CA LYS A 133 18.04 1.85 11.27
C LYS A 133 17.49 1.73 9.83
N MET A 134 16.27 2.20 9.60
CA MET A 134 15.78 2.36 8.23
C MET A 134 16.55 3.46 7.50
N ASN A 135 16.98 3.18 6.30
CA ASN A 135 17.70 4.14 5.46
C ASN A 135 16.74 5.10 4.74
N PHE A 136 17.14 6.36 4.64
CA PHE A 136 16.41 7.41 3.92
C PHE A 136 17.37 8.52 3.47
N VAL A 137 16.87 9.47 2.71
CA VAL A 137 17.59 10.69 2.35
C VAL A 137 17.08 11.83 3.21
N LEU A 138 17.95 12.40 4.05
CA LEU A 138 17.66 13.63 4.77
C LEU A 138 17.87 14.82 3.83
N GLY A 139 16.79 15.52 3.46
CA GLY A 139 16.83 16.72 2.63
C GLY A 139 17.44 17.89 3.39
N THR A 140 18.47 18.52 2.82
CA THR A 140 19.20 19.63 3.46
C THR A 140 18.94 20.97 2.77
N ALA A 141 18.52 20.96 1.51
CA ALA A 141 18.14 22.16 0.77
C ALA A 141 17.03 21.89 -0.26
N SER A 142 16.23 22.93 -0.54
CA SER A 142 15.13 22.88 -1.52
C SER A 142 15.08 24.16 -2.35
N PHE A 143 14.69 24.04 -3.63
CA PHE A 143 14.36 25.19 -4.49
C PHE A 143 12.96 25.75 -4.20
N TYR A 144 12.10 25.00 -3.55
CA TYR A 144 10.72 25.39 -3.26
C TYR A 144 10.65 26.14 -1.93
N LYS A 145 9.83 27.17 -1.88
CA LYS A 145 9.62 27.97 -0.66
C LYS A 145 8.99 27.14 0.47
N ASN A 146 8.06 26.25 0.12
CA ASN A 146 7.36 25.38 1.05
C ASN A 146 7.39 23.94 0.49
N PRO A 147 8.52 23.22 0.58
CA PRO A 147 8.57 21.83 0.16
C PRO A 147 7.77 20.95 1.15
N PRO A 148 7.29 19.78 0.74
CA PRO A 148 6.68 18.81 1.66
C PRO A 148 7.60 18.40 2.81
N GLU A 149 7.02 17.93 3.92
CA GLU A 149 7.76 17.41 5.08
C GLU A 149 8.55 16.14 4.75
N ALA A 150 7.98 15.29 3.90
CA ALA A 150 8.62 14.06 3.42
C ALA A 150 8.03 13.61 2.08
N PHE A 151 8.74 12.69 1.41
CA PHE A 151 8.29 11.98 0.21
C PHE A 151 8.53 10.49 0.33
N VAL A 152 7.59 9.70 -0.14
CA VAL A 152 7.78 8.29 -0.44
C VAL A 152 7.86 8.11 -1.94
N GLY A 153 9.05 7.79 -2.44
CA GLY A 153 9.25 7.42 -3.83
C GLY A 153 8.69 6.03 -4.11
N LEU A 154 7.80 5.94 -5.09
CA LEU A 154 7.09 4.72 -5.46
C LEU A 154 7.58 4.09 -6.76
N THR A 155 8.46 4.77 -7.51
CA THR A 155 9.15 4.17 -8.65
C THR A 155 10.24 3.21 -8.18
N PHE A 156 10.76 2.37 -9.08
CA PHE A 156 11.88 1.51 -8.76
C PHE A 156 12.90 1.52 -9.90
N GLN A 157 14.18 1.43 -9.53
CA GLN A 157 15.28 1.46 -10.49
C GLN A 157 15.57 0.07 -11.04
N MET A 158 16.14 0.04 -12.25
CA MET A 158 16.57 -1.20 -12.90
C MET A 158 17.83 -1.82 -12.30
N LEU A 159 18.68 -1.02 -11.64
CA LEU A 159 19.99 -1.46 -11.14
C LEU A 159 20.00 -1.57 -9.62
N ASP A 160 20.32 -2.76 -9.10
CA ASP A 160 20.22 -3.12 -7.69
C ASP A 160 21.33 -2.55 -6.77
N SER A 161 22.35 -1.87 -7.31
CA SER A 161 23.62 -1.73 -6.59
C SER A 161 23.73 -0.57 -5.59
N GLU A 162 22.76 0.37 -5.51
CA GLU A 162 22.98 1.58 -4.67
C GLU A 162 21.84 2.00 -3.73
N LYS A 163 20.86 1.10 -3.32
CA LYS A 163 19.52 1.65 -3.13
C LYS A 163 18.77 1.26 -1.88
N ASN A 164 19.48 1.25 -0.80
CA ASN A 164 18.93 0.91 0.52
C ASN A 164 18.15 2.06 1.18
N TYR A 165 17.83 3.14 0.47
CA TYR A 165 17.08 4.30 0.97
C TYR A 165 15.72 4.52 0.29
N ASN A 166 15.21 3.50 -0.35
CA ASN A 166 13.80 3.37 -0.71
C ASN A 166 13.02 2.76 0.46
N LEU A 167 11.77 3.16 0.66
CA LEU A 167 10.93 2.64 1.75
C LEU A 167 10.88 1.11 1.74
N PHE A 168 10.56 0.51 0.61
CA PHE A 168 10.39 -0.95 0.48
C PHE A 168 11.71 -1.70 0.71
N SER A 169 12.80 -1.20 0.13
CA SER A 169 14.14 -1.79 0.32
C SER A 169 14.58 -1.72 1.78
N SER A 170 14.33 -0.59 2.45
CA SER A 170 14.65 -0.42 3.86
C SER A 170 13.85 -1.36 4.75
N LEU A 171 12.56 -1.56 4.47
CA LEU A 171 11.70 -2.51 5.18
C LEU A 171 12.19 -3.96 5.01
N LYS A 172 12.61 -4.36 3.81
CA LYS A 172 13.13 -5.72 3.56
C LYS A 172 14.50 -5.94 4.19
N LEU A 173 15.40 -4.95 4.13
CA LEU A 173 16.71 -5.03 4.77
C LEU A 173 16.62 -5.18 6.29
N THR A 174 15.61 -4.61 6.90
CA THR A 174 15.33 -4.76 8.33
C THR A 174 14.53 -6.02 8.65
N ASN A 175 14.30 -6.91 7.69
CA ASN A 175 13.46 -8.11 7.78
C ASN A 175 12.04 -7.80 8.30
N SER A 176 11.51 -6.64 7.97
CA SER A 176 10.17 -6.19 8.38
C SER A 176 9.10 -6.62 7.39
N THR A 177 9.49 -6.91 6.15
CA THR A 177 8.62 -7.43 5.07
C THR A 177 9.30 -8.61 4.36
N ASN A 178 8.49 -9.50 3.79
CA ASN A 178 8.95 -10.63 2.99
C ASN A 178 8.94 -10.29 1.49
N SER A 179 8.02 -9.44 1.06
CA SER A 179 7.83 -9.05 -0.33
C SER A 179 7.72 -7.53 -0.50
N TYR A 180 7.88 -7.07 -1.72
CA TYR A 180 7.76 -5.66 -2.10
C TYR A 180 6.45 -5.37 -2.82
N ASN A 181 5.38 -6.11 -2.53
CA ASN A 181 4.05 -5.79 -3.04
C ASN A 181 3.35 -4.80 -2.11
N TRP A 182 2.59 -3.89 -2.71
CA TRP A 182 1.82 -2.91 -1.99
C TRP A 182 0.60 -2.47 -2.80
N PHE A 183 -0.38 -1.90 -2.12
CA PHE A 183 -1.57 -1.33 -2.74
C PHE A 183 -2.16 -0.21 -1.89
N LEU A 184 -3.01 0.62 -2.51
CA LEU A 184 -3.80 1.63 -1.83
C LEU A 184 -5.22 1.10 -1.65
N ASN A 185 -5.68 1.07 -0.42
CA ASN A 185 -7.05 0.71 -0.06
C ASN A 185 -7.81 1.98 0.31
N PHE A 186 -8.72 2.40 -0.56
CA PHE A 186 -9.54 3.58 -0.35
C PHE A 186 -10.87 3.16 0.28
N THR A 187 -11.10 3.61 1.50
CA THR A 187 -12.38 3.48 2.20
C THR A 187 -12.83 4.85 2.69
N GLU A 188 -14.10 5.01 3.03
CA GLU A 188 -14.62 6.31 3.47
C GLU A 188 -13.93 6.83 4.75
N ASN A 189 -13.60 5.93 5.67
CA ASN A 189 -13.15 6.30 7.03
C ASN A 189 -11.76 5.81 7.39
N ASP A 190 -11.16 4.89 6.63
CA ASP A 190 -9.89 4.24 6.99
C ASP A 190 -9.09 3.87 5.73
N SER A 191 -8.82 4.87 4.89
CA SER A 191 -7.96 4.67 3.72
C SER A 191 -6.53 4.40 4.17
N LYS A 192 -5.87 3.42 3.53
CA LYS A 192 -4.52 3.00 3.92
C LYS A 192 -3.68 2.52 2.74
N MET A 193 -2.39 2.69 2.85
CA MET A 193 -1.39 1.99 2.06
C MET A 193 -1.03 0.70 2.79
N VAL A 194 -1.11 -0.43 2.09
CA VAL A 194 -0.78 -1.76 2.63
C VAL A 194 0.44 -2.29 1.91
N ILE A 195 1.39 -2.85 2.68
CA ILE A 195 2.64 -3.43 2.16
C ILE A 195 2.76 -4.86 2.67
N ASP A 196 3.30 -5.76 1.83
CA ASP A 196 3.55 -7.18 2.11
C ASP A 196 2.27 -8.02 2.29
N ALA A 197 1.19 -7.63 1.60
CA ALA A 197 -0.02 -8.44 1.47
C ALA A 197 -0.66 -8.24 0.11
N PHE A 198 -1.47 -9.20 -0.32
CA PHE A 198 -2.40 -9.03 -1.42
C PHE A 198 -3.82 -8.81 -0.89
N PRO A 199 -4.72 -8.19 -1.67
CA PRO A 199 -6.10 -7.99 -1.25
C PRO A 199 -6.81 -9.27 -0.81
N HIS A 200 -6.57 -10.38 -1.51
CA HIS A 200 -7.18 -11.68 -1.19
C HIS A 200 -6.63 -12.31 0.11
N ASP A 201 -5.49 -11.86 0.63
CA ASP A 201 -4.97 -12.27 1.92
C ASP A 201 -5.74 -11.62 3.07
N LEU A 202 -6.28 -10.42 2.81
CA LEU A 202 -7.03 -9.62 3.78
C LEU A 202 -8.54 -9.83 3.68
N ASP A 203 -9.03 -10.04 2.46
CA ASP A 203 -10.44 -10.20 2.14
C ASP A 203 -10.61 -11.19 0.98
N ASN A 204 -10.66 -12.47 1.30
CA ASN A 204 -10.87 -13.55 0.34
C ASN A 204 -12.33 -13.70 -0.12
N ILE A 205 -13.24 -12.91 0.43
CA ILE A 205 -14.65 -12.90 0.02
C ILE A 205 -14.84 -12.05 -1.23
N HIS A 206 -14.19 -10.90 -1.27
CA HIS A 206 -14.32 -9.95 -2.37
C HIS A 206 -13.20 -10.10 -3.41
N PHE A 207 -12.05 -10.65 -3.03
CA PHE A 207 -10.90 -10.83 -3.91
C PHE A 207 -10.54 -12.30 -4.08
N ASP A 208 -10.57 -12.76 -5.31
CA ASP A 208 -10.20 -14.15 -5.67
C ASP A 208 -8.80 -14.14 -6.30
N ALA A 209 -7.86 -14.86 -5.68
CA ALA A 209 -6.49 -14.98 -6.18
C ALA A 209 -6.41 -15.58 -7.59
N SER A 210 -7.36 -16.44 -7.97
CA SER A 210 -7.42 -17.09 -9.30
C SER A 210 -7.88 -16.14 -10.40
N LYS A 211 -8.45 -15.00 -10.05
CA LYS A 211 -8.97 -13.98 -10.98
C LYS A 211 -8.04 -12.75 -11.07
N LYS A 212 -6.84 -12.89 -10.58
CA LYS A 212 -5.82 -11.87 -10.67
C LYS A 212 -5.14 -11.90 -12.03
N ASP A 213 -5.30 -10.83 -12.80
CA ASP A 213 -4.53 -10.58 -14.02
C ASP A 213 -3.30 -9.73 -13.69
N THR A 214 -2.25 -9.83 -14.49
CA THR A 214 -1.02 -9.07 -14.30
C THR A 214 -0.55 -8.42 -15.58
N ALA A 215 -0.03 -7.20 -15.47
CA ALA A 215 0.63 -6.47 -16.54
C ALA A 215 2.02 -6.04 -16.08
N ASP A 216 3.02 -6.14 -16.95
CA ASP A 216 4.37 -5.71 -16.64
C ASP A 216 4.44 -4.19 -16.46
N ALA A 217 5.28 -3.74 -15.53
CA ALA A 217 5.59 -2.33 -15.39
C ALA A 217 6.32 -1.81 -16.64
N ILE A 218 6.02 -0.59 -17.05
CA ILE A 218 6.57 -0.01 -18.28
C ILE A 218 8.05 0.30 -18.08
N ASN A 219 8.88 -0.17 -19.02
CA ASN A 219 10.29 0.14 -19.02
C ASN A 219 10.52 1.60 -19.46
N GLY A 220 10.98 2.44 -18.54
CA GLY A 220 11.31 3.85 -18.77
C GLY A 220 12.79 4.11 -19.07
N GLY A 221 13.61 3.07 -19.32
CA GLY A 221 15.03 3.16 -19.60
C GLY A 221 15.88 2.98 -18.33
N TYR A 222 15.94 3.96 -17.44
CA TYR A 222 16.69 3.88 -16.18
C TYR A 222 15.87 3.42 -14.98
N TYR A 223 14.56 3.47 -15.08
CA TYR A 223 13.61 3.11 -14.05
C TYR A 223 12.36 2.49 -14.67
N TYR A 224 11.62 1.75 -13.87
CA TYR A 224 10.30 1.25 -14.24
C TYR A 224 9.23 2.27 -13.83
N ILE A 225 8.22 2.40 -14.68
CA ILE A 225 7.08 3.28 -14.47
C ILE A 225 5.86 2.40 -14.22
N TRP A 226 5.11 2.72 -13.18
CA TRP A 226 3.80 2.12 -12.99
C TRP A 226 2.85 2.66 -14.06
N GLY A 227 2.35 1.79 -14.90
CA GLY A 227 1.49 2.18 -15.99
C GLY A 227 0.91 0.99 -16.72
N LEU A 228 -0.06 1.26 -17.59
CA LEU A 228 -0.77 0.28 -18.39
C LEU A 228 -0.71 0.68 -19.87
N LEU A 229 -0.72 -0.30 -20.75
CA LEU A 229 -0.86 -0.09 -22.18
C LEU A 229 -2.31 -0.28 -22.59
N PHE A 230 -2.80 0.64 -23.43
CA PHE A 230 -4.16 0.61 -23.99
C PHE A 230 -4.11 0.60 -25.50
N ASN A 231 -4.89 -0.25 -26.12
CA ASN A 231 -4.96 -0.32 -27.58
C ASN A 231 -6.12 0.49 -28.15
N LYS A 232 -7.16 0.76 -27.35
CA LYS A 232 -8.33 1.51 -27.81
C LYS A 232 -8.97 2.26 -26.66
N ILE A 233 -9.48 3.45 -26.99
CA ILE A 233 -10.33 4.26 -26.12
C ILE A 233 -11.67 4.41 -26.81
N TYR A 234 -12.72 4.09 -26.08
CA TYR A 234 -14.08 4.13 -26.58
C TYR A 234 -14.93 5.12 -25.77
N TYR A 235 -15.99 5.60 -26.38
CA TYR A 235 -17.09 6.21 -25.63
C TYR A 235 -18.41 5.56 -26.06
N GLY A 236 -19.39 5.58 -25.20
CA GLY A 236 -20.68 5.02 -25.53
C GLY A 236 -21.36 4.34 -24.35
N ASN A 237 -22.26 3.43 -24.65
CA ASN A 237 -22.83 2.48 -23.71
C ASN A 237 -22.23 1.11 -24.03
N GLU A 238 -22.20 0.19 -23.09
CA GLU A 238 -21.62 -1.17 -23.23
C GLU A 238 -21.97 -1.86 -24.56
N LYS A 239 -23.19 -1.63 -25.11
CA LYS A 239 -23.68 -2.25 -26.35
C LYS A 239 -23.27 -1.50 -27.62
N ASN A 240 -22.88 -0.22 -27.52
CA ASN A 240 -22.58 0.65 -28.65
C ASN A 240 -21.35 1.51 -28.32
N LEU A 241 -20.18 0.88 -28.39
CA LEU A 241 -18.89 1.54 -28.18
C LEU A 241 -18.40 2.14 -29.50
N ILE A 242 -18.05 3.40 -29.49
CA ILE A 242 -17.47 4.12 -30.62
C ILE A 242 -16.00 4.41 -30.27
N SER A 243 -15.07 3.91 -31.07
CA SER A 243 -13.65 4.28 -30.91
C SER A 243 -13.47 5.75 -31.25
N PHE A 244 -12.83 6.51 -30.36
CA PHE A 244 -12.54 7.91 -30.63
C PHE A 244 -11.03 8.22 -30.66
N ALA A 245 -10.20 7.26 -30.29
CA ALA A 245 -8.77 7.35 -30.52
C ALA A 245 -8.26 5.98 -30.95
N ASP A 246 -7.71 5.90 -32.16
CA ASP A 246 -6.88 4.78 -32.57
C ASP A 246 -5.53 4.94 -31.88
N ALA A 247 -5.49 4.49 -30.65
CA ALA A 247 -4.29 4.52 -29.84
C ALA A 247 -3.66 3.13 -29.92
N ASP A 248 -2.94 2.84 -30.99
CA ASP A 248 -2.08 1.67 -31.02
C ASP A 248 -1.05 1.79 -29.88
N ASN A 249 -1.29 1.00 -28.82
CA ASN A 249 -0.41 0.92 -27.63
C ASN A 249 -0.16 2.25 -26.91
N THR A 250 -1.20 3.03 -26.70
CA THR A 250 -1.11 4.25 -25.88
C THR A 250 -0.77 3.89 -24.45
N LYS A 251 0.28 4.52 -23.94
CA LYS A 251 0.71 4.40 -22.55
C LYS A 251 -0.17 5.27 -21.64
N ALA A 252 -0.55 4.74 -20.49
CA ALA A 252 -1.04 5.52 -19.37
C ALA A 252 -0.17 5.28 -18.14
N GLU A 253 0.46 6.33 -17.64
CA GLU A 253 1.22 6.30 -16.39
C GLU A 253 0.27 6.45 -15.21
N ILE A 254 0.57 5.78 -14.09
CA ILE A 254 -0.15 5.95 -12.84
C ILE A 254 0.60 6.99 -12.01
N ASP A 255 -0.10 8.07 -11.62
CA ASP A 255 0.46 9.15 -10.82
C ASP A 255 -0.31 9.30 -9.50
N PHE A 256 0.37 8.99 -8.41
CA PHE A 256 -0.20 9.02 -7.06
C PHE A 256 -0.36 10.45 -6.51
N SER A 257 0.26 11.43 -7.16
CA SER A 257 0.16 12.84 -6.78
C SER A 257 -1.00 13.57 -7.46
N MET A 258 -1.77 12.91 -8.33
CA MET A 258 -2.84 13.52 -9.11
C MET A 258 -4.22 13.01 -8.75
N ASN A 259 -5.20 13.89 -8.84
CA ASN A 259 -6.60 13.56 -8.48
C ASN A 259 -7.46 13.11 -9.66
N TYR A 260 -7.03 13.37 -10.88
CA TYR A 260 -7.83 13.23 -12.11
C TYR A 260 -7.07 12.43 -13.17
N ILE A 261 -7.65 12.42 -14.34
CA ILE A 261 -7.04 11.83 -15.54
C ILE A 261 -6.43 12.95 -16.36
N LEU A 262 -5.18 12.79 -16.81
CA LEU A 262 -4.59 13.68 -17.80
C LEU A 262 -4.61 12.99 -19.17
N ALA A 263 -5.17 13.65 -20.16
CA ALA A 263 -5.18 13.22 -21.55
C ALA A 263 -4.14 14.01 -22.35
N PRO A 264 -3.56 13.45 -23.43
CA PRO A 264 -2.82 14.22 -24.41
C PRO A 264 -3.67 15.35 -25.01
N ASN A 265 -3.07 16.52 -25.27
CA ASN A 265 -3.76 17.63 -25.91
C ASN A 265 -4.37 17.28 -27.27
N ASP A 266 -3.77 16.36 -28.01
CA ASP A 266 -4.30 15.90 -29.31
C ASP A 266 -5.70 15.27 -29.18
N ASN A 267 -6.03 14.72 -28.02
CA ASN A 267 -7.35 14.17 -27.74
C ASN A 267 -8.38 15.24 -27.37
N MET A 268 -7.96 16.45 -27.03
CA MET A 268 -8.88 17.52 -26.56
C MET A 268 -9.96 17.83 -27.59
N THR A 269 -9.60 17.97 -28.85
CA THR A 269 -10.55 18.27 -29.93
C THR A 269 -11.63 17.18 -30.08
N TYR A 270 -11.27 15.91 -29.85
CA TYR A 270 -12.25 14.82 -29.86
C TYR A 270 -13.25 14.95 -28.71
N PHE A 271 -12.78 15.25 -27.49
CA PHE A 271 -13.65 15.48 -26.35
C PHE A 271 -14.54 16.69 -26.53
N GLU A 272 -13.98 17.80 -27.02
CA GLU A 272 -14.73 19.03 -27.33
C GLU A 272 -15.86 18.75 -28.33
N ASN A 273 -15.57 18.09 -29.44
CA ASN A 273 -16.56 17.81 -30.48
C ASN A 273 -17.64 16.83 -30.03
N ILE A 274 -17.29 15.81 -29.25
CA ILE A 274 -18.23 14.75 -28.85
C ILE A 274 -19.11 15.21 -27.68
N PHE A 275 -18.51 15.93 -26.71
CA PHE A 275 -19.19 16.19 -25.43
C PHE A 275 -19.55 17.64 -25.21
N PHE A 276 -18.81 18.64 -25.74
CA PHE A 276 -18.93 20.02 -25.31
C PHE A 276 -19.29 21.03 -26.41
N ASN A 277 -19.23 20.69 -27.68
CA ASN A 277 -19.39 21.64 -28.79
C ASN A 277 -20.68 22.45 -28.70
N ASP A 278 -21.85 21.79 -28.48
CA ASP A 278 -23.14 22.45 -28.38
C ASP A 278 -23.22 23.38 -27.16
N TYR A 279 -22.53 23.02 -26.09
CA TYR A 279 -22.48 23.79 -24.85
C TYR A 279 -21.54 24.99 -24.95
N TYR A 280 -20.46 24.90 -25.72
CA TYR A 280 -19.59 26.04 -26.05
C TYR A 280 -20.35 27.10 -26.86
N GLN A 281 -21.07 26.68 -27.88
CA GLN A 281 -21.86 27.57 -28.72
C GLN A 281 -22.92 28.34 -27.92
N LYS A 282 -23.46 27.76 -26.85
CA LYS A 282 -24.43 28.34 -25.95
C LYS A 282 -23.83 29.13 -24.78
N ASN A 283 -22.49 29.24 -24.69
CA ASN A 283 -21.78 29.83 -23.56
C ASN A 283 -22.11 29.20 -22.20
N ILE A 284 -22.35 27.88 -22.19
CA ILE A 284 -22.63 27.09 -20.99
C ILE A 284 -21.32 26.48 -20.47
N CYS A 285 -20.49 25.95 -21.35
CA CYS A 285 -19.17 25.38 -21.02
C CYS A 285 -18.04 26.26 -21.52
N PHE A 286 -16.89 26.16 -20.88
CA PHE A 286 -15.72 26.98 -21.12
C PHE A 286 -14.45 26.12 -20.98
N LYS A 287 -13.43 26.47 -21.75
CA LYS A 287 -12.09 25.93 -21.64
C LYS A 287 -11.15 26.97 -21.01
N LYS A 288 -10.27 26.53 -20.11
CA LYS A 288 -9.30 27.40 -19.46
C LYS A 288 -7.99 26.65 -19.17
N GLY A 289 -6.88 27.37 -19.09
CA GLY A 289 -5.58 26.86 -18.70
C GLY A 289 -5.29 27.05 -17.22
N ILE A 290 -4.41 26.22 -16.67
CA ILE A 290 -3.79 26.35 -15.34
C ILE A 290 -2.29 26.07 -15.43
N ASN A 291 -1.52 26.51 -14.43
CA ASN A 291 -0.08 26.34 -14.36
C ASN A 291 0.65 26.84 -15.62
N ASP A 292 0.43 28.13 -15.96
CA ASP A 292 0.99 28.77 -17.16
C ASP A 292 0.63 28.02 -18.46
N ASP A 293 -0.64 27.62 -18.59
CA ASP A 293 -1.18 26.90 -19.74
C ASP A 293 -0.52 25.52 -20.02
N LYS A 294 0.12 24.93 -19.03
CA LYS A 294 0.63 23.56 -19.15
C LYS A 294 -0.49 22.53 -19.18
N TYR A 295 -1.62 22.87 -18.55
CA TYR A 295 -2.81 22.01 -18.51
C TYR A 295 -4.05 22.80 -18.87
N TYR A 296 -4.92 22.17 -19.66
CA TYR A 296 -6.23 22.74 -19.99
C TYR A 296 -7.32 21.92 -19.34
N PHE A 297 -8.37 22.58 -18.87
CA PHE A 297 -9.54 21.94 -18.31
C PHE A 297 -10.83 22.55 -18.88
N ILE A 298 -11.92 21.78 -18.78
CA ILE A 298 -13.25 22.18 -19.20
C ILE A 298 -14.13 22.32 -17.95
N TYR A 299 -14.88 23.39 -17.87
CA TYR A 299 -15.88 23.59 -16.84
C TYR A 299 -17.15 24.16 -17.43
N CYS A 300 -18.29 23.89 -16.80
CA CYS A 300 -19.60 24.31 -17.25
C CYS A 300 -20.37 25.02 -16.14
N LYS A 301 -21.29 25.89 -16.48
CA LYS A 301 -22.24 26.49 -15.51
C LYS A 301 -23.12 25.36 -14.94
N ASN A 302 -23.31 25.35 -13.64
CA ASN A 302 -24.25 24.47 -12.98
C ASN A 302 -25.68 25.00 -13.19
N SER A 303 -26.26 24.69 -14.32
CA SER A 303 -27.60 25.15 -14.74
C SER A 303 -28.38 23.97 -15.34
N ASN A 304 -29.68 24.14 -15.47
CA ASN A 304 -30.56 23.16 -16.09
C ASN A 304 -30.23 22.87 -17.58
N ASP A 305 -29.44 23.77 -18.21
CA ASP A 305 -29.02 23.61 -19.59
C ASP A 305 -27.83 22.66 -19.80
N PHE A 306 -27.13 22.29 -18.70
CA PHE A 306 -26.03 21.34 -18.72
C PHE A 306 -26.41 20.09 -17.91
N GLU A 307 -26.47 18.96 -18.61
CA GLU A 307 -26.88 17.69 -18.03
C GLU A 307 -25.74 16.64 -18.10
N PRO A 308 -24.85 16.55 -17.08
CA PRO A 308 -23.78 15.54 -17.05
C PRO A 308 -24.28 14.10 -17.23
N LYS A 309 -25.49 13.79 -16.76
CA LYS A 309 -26.11 12.45 -16.90
C LYS A 309 -26.28 11.99 -18.37
N LYS A 310 -26.25 12.91 -19.33
CA LYS A 310 -26.28 12.61 -20.76
C LYS A 310 -24.92 12.19 -21.32
N PHE A 311 -23.84 12.40 -20.56
CA PHE A 311 -22.51 11.95 -20.96
C PHE A 311 -22.43 10.44 -20.92
N LYS A 312 -21.94 9.87 -22.00
CA LYS A 312 -21.71 8.45 -22.10
C LYS A 312 -20.38 8.12 -21.41
N SER A 313 -20.25 6.89 -20.95
CA SER A 313 -19.02 6.41 -20.34
C SER A 313 -17.83 6.43 -21.32
N ILE A 314 -16.65 6.58 -20.76
CA ILE A 314 -15.38 6.45 -21.47
C ILE A 314 -14.74 5.13 -21.03
N TYR A 315 -14.24 4.37 -21.99
CA TYR A 315 -13.69 3.03 -21.78
C TYR A 315 -12.27 2.95 -22.29
N PHE A 316 -11.38 2.42 -21.48
CA PHE A 316 -10.00 2.15 -21.83
C PHE A 316 -9.77 0.64 -21.87
N LYS A 317 -9.47 0.09 -23.05
CA LYS A 317 -9.19 -1.34 -23.22
C LYS A 317 -7.70 -1.60 -23.05
N SER A 318 -7.33 -2.33 -22.00
CA SER A 318 -5.93 -2.71 -21.78
C SER A 318 -5.45 -3.72 -22.82
N VAL A 319 -4.15 -3.64 -23.14
CA VAL A 319 -3.44 -4.60 -24.00
C VAL A 319 -3.09 -5.85 -23.20
N ASP A 320 -2.53 -5.64 -22.00
CA ASP A 320 -1.91 -6.69 -21.20
C ASP A 320 -2.89 -7.36 -20.24
N LEU A 321 -3.96 -6.63 -19.87
CA LEU A 321 -5.02 -7.15 -19.01
C LEU A 321 -6.25 -7.44 -19.85
N ASN A 322 -6.89 -8.55 -19.63
CA ASN A 322 -8.18 -8.86 -20.26
C ASN A 322 -9.33 -8.04 -19.65
N SER A 323 -9.10 -6.73 -19.53
CA SER A 323 -9.99 -5.82 -18.80
C SER A 323 -10.24 -4.54 -19.57
N ILE A 324 -11.42 -3.99 -19.35
CA ILE A 324 -11.85 -2.69 -19.86
C ILE A 324 -12.14 -1.80 -18.64
N PHE A 325 -11.48 -0.66 -18.57
CA PHE A 325 -11.66 0.32 -17.51
C PHE A 325 -12.67 1.37 -17.94
N GLU A 326 -13.77 1.47 -17.22
CA GLU A 326 -14.86 2.40 -17.48
C GLU A 326 -14.82 3.60 -16.56
N PHE A 327 -15.14 4.79 -17.09
CA PHE A 327 -15.45 5.98 -16.31
C PHE A 327 -16.79 6.57 -16.77
N ASN A 328 -17.73 6.66 -15.88
CA ASN A 328 -19.05 7.25 -16.12
C ASN A 328 -19.12 8.69 -15.66
N TYR A 329 -20.24 9.37 -15.94
CA TYR A 329 -20.41 10.79 -15.61
C TYR A 329 -20.29 11.11 -14.12
N ASN A 330 -20.67 10.18 -13.20
CA ASN A 330 -20.57 10.43 -11.76
C ASN A 330 -19.11 10.56 -11.30
N GLU A 331 -18.20 9.90 -12.02
CA GLU A 331 -16.78 9.90 -11.72
C GLU A 331 -16.05 11.04 -12.44
N LEU A 332 -16.54 11.43 -13.63
CA LEU A 332 -15.88 12.39 -14.50
C LEU A 332 -16.23 13.84 -14.21
N PHE A 333 -17.19 14.13 -13.33
CA PHE A 333 -17.61 15.48 -13.03
C PHE A 333 -17.57 15.81 -11.54
N PHE A 334 -16.94 16.95 -11.21
CA PHE A 334 -16.89 17.50 -9.88
C PHE A 334 -17.76 18.75 -9.80
N TYR A 335 -18.65 18.79 -8.81
CA TYR A 335 -19.58 19.89 -8.60
C TYR A 335 -19.07 20.82 -7.50
N LYS A 336 -18.89 22.10 -7.84
CA LYS A 336 -18.51 23.10 -6.86
C LYS A 336 -19.17 24.44 -7.18
N ASP A 337 -19.95 24.96 -6.23
CA ASP A 337 -20.68 26.23 -6.32
C ASP A 337 -21.53 26.30 -7.59
N ASN A 338 -21.30 27.32 -8.43
CA ASN A 338 -22.05 27.56 -9.67
C ASN A 338 -21.45 26.81 -10.88
N TYR A 339 -20.49 25.91 -10.67
CA TYR A 339 -19.78 25.27 -11.77
C TYR A 339 -19.66 23.76 -11.59
N ILE A 340 -19.52 23.10 -12.72
CA ILE A 340 -19.29 21.66 -12.86
C ILE A 340 -17.99 21.51 -13.63
N TYR A 341 -17.03 20.79 -13.08
CA TYR A 341 -15.69 20.61 -13.62
C TYR A 341 -15.53 19.22 -14.21
N PHE A 342 -15.02 19.14 -15.44
CA PHE A 342 -14.67 17.87 -16.06
C PHE A 342 -13.30 17.42 -15.56
N LEU A 343 -13.21 16.21 -15.00
CA LEU A 343 -12.02 15.68 -14.35
C LEU A 343 -11.04 14.96 -15.28
N ILE A 344 -11.19 15.13 -16.60
CA ILE A 344 -10.13 14.85 -17.56
C ILE A 344 -9.55 16.19 -17.98
N LEU A 345 -8.28 16.40 -17.63
CA LEU A 345 -7.50 17.56 -18.03
C LEU A 345 -6.62 17.18 -19.22
N PHE A 346 -6.19 18.18 -19.98
CA PHE A 346 -5.38 17.98 -21.17
C PHE A 346 -3.97 18.53 -20.97
N GLN A 347 -2.97 17.76 -21.34
CA GLN A 347 -1.55 18.10 -21.17
C GLN A 347 -0.76 17.99 -22.47
N ASN A 348 0.34 18.74 -22.54
CA ASN A 348 1.25 18.66 -23.70
C ASN A 348 2.23 17.47 -23.57
N LYS A 349 1.69 16.28 -23.31
CA LYS A 349 2.41 15.00 -23.34
C LYS A 349 1.68 14.04 -24.29
N ILE A 350 2.39 13.07 -24.82
CA ILE A 350 1.84 12.10 -25.78
C ILE A 350 1.19 10.90 -25.11
N TYR A 351 1.17 10.83 -23.79
CA TYR A 351 0.63 9.73 -23.01
C TYR A 351 -0.39 10.21 -21.98
N TRP A 352 -1.23 9.29 -21.56
CA TRP A 352 -2.21 9.51 -20.51
C TRP A 352 -1.55 9.42 -19.13
N THR A 353 -2.19 10.06 -18.15
CA THR A 353 -1.83 9.86 -16.73
C THR A 353 -3.10 9.58 -15.94
N PHE A 354 -3.08 8.51 -15.17
CA PHE A 354 -4.18 8.11 -14.31
C PHE A 354 -3.85 8.41 -12.86
N GLY A 355 -4.65 9.27 -12.25
CA GLY A 355 -4.51 9.67 -10.86
C GLY A 355 -5.43 8.91 -9.91
N GLU A 356 -5.74 9.55 -8.78
CA GLU A 356 -6.57 9.01 -7.70
C GLU A 356 -7.95 8.55 -8.18
N LEU A 357 -8.54 9.25 -9.16
CA LEU A 357 -9.82 8.86 -9.76
C LEU A 357 -9.82 7.41 -10.26
N PHE A 358 -8.74 7.01 -10.92
CA PHE A 358 -8.53 5.64 -11.38
C PHE A 358 -8.26 4.68 -10.21
N LEU A 359 -7.34 5.08 -9.31
CA LEU A 359 -6.90 4.25 -8.19
C LEU A 359 -8.01 3.96 -7.18
N LYS A 360 -8.96 4.87 -7.00
CA LYS A 360 -10.14 4.67 -6.15
C LYS A 360 -11.12 3.67 -6.72
N LYS A 361 -11.26 3.66 -8.04
CA LYS A 361 -12.21 2.78 -8.72
C LYS A 361 -11.65 1.39 -8.95
N TYR A 362 -10.37 1.30 -9.29
CA TYR A 362 -9.74 0.06 -9.71
C TYR A 362 -8.64 -0.35 -8.76
N PHE A 363 -8.80 -1.52 -8.20
CA PHE A 363 -7.88 -2.04 -7.20
C PHE A 363 -6.64 -2.61 -7.87
N LEU A 364 -5.51 -1.91 -7.74
CA LEU A 364 -4.22 -2.32 -8.28
C LEU A 364 -3.26 -2.68 -7.15
N VAL A 365 -2.54 -3.78 -7.35
CA VAL A 365 -1.39 -4.16 -6.52
C VAL A 365 -0.12 -3.93 -7.31
N PHE A 366 0.81 -3.22 -6.72
CA PHE A 366 2.11 -2.89 -7.29
C PHE A 366 3.16 -3.85 -6.73
N ASN A 367 3.79 -4.62 -7.58
CA ASN A 367 4.76 -5.64 -7.17
C ASN A 367 6.16 -5.29 -7.68
N HIS A 368 7.01 -4.78 -6.81
CA HIS A 368 8.39 -4.44 -7.14
C HIS A 368 9.27 -5.67 -7.40
N ASP A 369 9.02 -6.80 -6.70
CA ASP A 369 9.80 -8.03 -6.90
C ASP A 369 9.60 -8.60 -8.30
N GLN A 370 8.36 -8.61 -8.78
CA GLN A 370 7.98 -9.12 -10.10
C GLN A 370 7.95 -8.05 -11.18
N LYS A 371 8.10 -6.77 -10.81
CA LYS A 371 8.04 -5.62 -11.73
C LYS A 371 6.73 -5.59 -12.53
N ASN A 372 5.61 -5.87 -11.87
CA ASN A 372 4.30 -5.91 -12.49
C ASN A 372 3.22 -5.27 -11.62
N LEU A 373 2.09 -4.99 -12.27
CA LEU A 373 0.84 -4.58 -11.65
C LEU A 373 -0.10 -5.78 -11.65
N ALA A 374 -0.78 -6.01 -10.53
CA ALA A 374 -1.83 -7.01 -10.47
C ALA A 374 -3.20 -6.34 -10.36
N PHE A 375 -4.17 -6.80 -11.12
CA PHE A 375 -5.55 -6.33 -11.15
C PHE A 375 -6.51 -7.48 -10.87
N TYR A 376 -7.55 -7.22 -10.07
CA TYR A 376 -8.58 -8.21 -9.72
C TYR A 376 -9.85 -7.90 -10.49
N GLN A 377 -10.17 -8.72 -11.52
CA GLN A 377 -11.24 -8.46 -12.51
C GLN A 377 -12.66 -8.34 -11.94
N ASN A 378 -12.94 -8.94 -10.79
CA ASN A 378 -14.29 -9.00 -10.22
C ASN A 378 -14.41 -8.23 -8.91
N TYR A 379 -13.60 -7.20 -8.72
CA TYR A 379 -13.89 -6.23 -7.69
C TYR A 379 -15.12 -5.42 -8.13
N GLU A 380 -16.29 -5.98 -7.88
CA GLU A 380 -17.48 -5.16 -7.79
C GLU A 380 -17.33 -4.33 -6.51
N SER A 381 -17.09 -3.05 -6.65
CA SER A 381 -17.46 -2.10 -5.60
C SER A 381 -18.98 -2.23 -5.46
N LYS A 382 -19.42 -3.23 -4.68
CA LYS A 382 -20.84 -3.39 -4.40
C LYS A 382 -21.30 -2.13 -3.72
N ASP A 383 -22.07 -1.40 -4.50
CA ASP A 383 -22.97 -0.34 -4.09
C ASP A 383 -23.00 -0.11 -2.58
N GLN A 384 -22.58 1.07 -2.19
CA GLN A 384 -22.79 1.67 -0.89
C GLN A 384 -24.29 1.77 -0.48
N ASP A 385 -25.22 1.25 -1.30
CA ASP A 385 -26.65 1.39 -1.11
C ASP A 385 -27.37 0.16 -0.52
N LYS A 386 -26.65 -0.89 -0.11
CA LYS A 386 -27.23 -1.94 0.72
C LYS A 386 -26.53 -2.00 2.07
N LYS A 387 -27.10 -1.27 3.04
CA LYS A 387 -27.02 -1.58 4.47
C LYS A 387 -27.51 -3.01 4.71
N ASP A 388 -26.78 -4.00 4.29
CA ASP A 388 -26.85 -5.31 4.84
C ASP A 388 -25.80 -5.41 5.95
N ASN A 389 -26.29 -5.17 7.17
CA ASN A 389 -25.69 -5.59 8.42
C ASN A 389 -25.46 -7.13 8.39
N LYS A 390 -24.53 -7.60 7.55
CA LYS A 390 -23.84 -8.87 7.79
C LYS A 390 -22.61 -8.52 8.62
N GLY A 391 -22.87 -8.29 9.90
CA GLY A 391 -21.84 -8.28 10.90
C GLY A 391 -20.94 -9.48 10.65
N PHE A 392 -19.64 -9.23 10.68
CA PHE A 392 -18.57 -10.21 10.78
C PHE A 392 -19.10 -11.35 11.61
N ASN A 393 -19.17 -12.55 11.03
CA ASN A 393 -19.85 -13.66 11.67
C ASN A 393 -18.99 -14.14 12.84
N PHE A 394 -19.10 -13.43 13.97
CA PHE A 394 -18.43 -13.72 15.24
C PHE A 394 -18.59 -15.20 15.64
N ASN A 395 -19.62 -15.85 15.12
CA ASN A 395 -19.85 -17.27 15.36
C ASN A 395 -18.76 -18.16 14.74
N ILE A 396 -18.18 -17.81 13.57
CA ILE A 396 -17.12 -18.62 12.95
C ILE A 396 -15.83 -18.47 13.75
N LEU A 397 -15.49 -17.26 14.17
CA LEU A 397 -14.33 -17.00 15.02
C LEU A 397 -14.50 -17.69 16.39
N TYR A 398 -15.69 -17.63 16.96
CA TYR A 398 -16.02 -18.28 18.23
C TYR A 398 -15.96 -19.81 18.15
N ILE A 399 -16.45 -20.38 17.05
CA ILE A 399 -16.38 -21.82 16.78
C ILE A 399 -14.93 -22.28 16.59
N SER A 400 -14.12 -21.52 15.85
CA SER A 400 -12.69 -21.86 15.64
C SER A 400 -11.91 -21.79 16.95
N LEU A 401 -12.19 -20.79 17.80
CA LEU A 401 -11.58 -20.66 19.13
C LEU A 401 -12.00 -21.83 20.06
N LEU A 402 -13.27 -22.21 20.04
CA LEU A 402 -13.77 -23.35 20.80
C LEU A 402 -13.11 -24.67 20.36
N VAL A 403 -12.93 -24.88 19.05
CA VAL A 403 -12.24 -26.07 18.51
C VAL A 403 -10.79 -26.11 18.96
N LEU A 404 -10.07 -24.97 18.94
CA LEU A 404 -8.69 -24.87 19.43
C LEU A 404 -8.57 -25.17 20.94
N ILE A 405 -9.51 -24.67 21.74
CA ILE A 405 -9.58 -24.94 23.18
C ILE A 405 -9.83 -26.45 23.41
N LEU A 406 -10.76 -27.06 22.65
CA LEU A 406 -11.06 -28.48 22.75
C LEU A 406 -9.83 -29.35 22.41
N ILE A 407 -9.12 -29.03 21.34
CA ILE A 407 -7.86 -29.71 20.95
C ILE A 407 -6.81 -29.57 22.07
N GLY A 408 -6.71 -28.37 22.67
CA GLY A 408 -5.82 -28.14 23.82
C GLY A 408 -6.17 -29.00 25.03
N ILE A 409 -7.44 -29.12 25.36
CA ILE A 409 -7.93 -29.97 26.46
C ILE A 409 -7.63 -31.46 26.19
N ILE A 410 -7.89 -31.93 24.97
CA ILE A 410 -7.62 -33.33 24.57
C ILE A 410 -6.09 -33.60 24.68
N ALA A 411 -5.24 -32.69 24.23
CA ALA A 411 -3.79 -32.81 24.34
C ALA A 411 -3.32 -32.91 25.80
N ILE A 412 -3.91 -32.09 26.68
CA ILE A 412 -3.62 -32.15 28.14
C ILE A 412 -4.07 -33.49 28.74
N LEU A 413 -5.26 -33.96 28.38
CA LEU A 413 -5.77 -35.27 28.87
C LEU A 413 -4.88 -36.43 28.40
N ILE A 414 -4.42 -36.40 27.16
CA ILE A 414 -3.47 -37.41 26.63
C ILE A 414 -2.14 -37.38 27.43
N VAL A 415 -1.62 -36.20 27.73
CA VAL A 415 -0.41 -36.06 28.54
C VAL A 415 -0.60 -36.61 29.95
N ILE A 416 -1.74 -36.33 30.59
CA ILE A 416 -2.10 -36.84 31.91
C ILE A 416 -2.22 -38.36 31.87
N TYR A 417 -2.89 -38.91 30.86
CA TYR A 417 -3.08 -40.36 30.69
C TYR A 417 -1.73 -41.10 30.49
N LEU A 418 -0.84 -40.55 29.63
CA LEU A 418 0.50 -41.07 29.42
C LEU A 418 1.36 -41.02 30.70
N LYS A 419 1.23 -39.93 31.49
CA LYS A 419 1.94 -39.72 32.76
C LYS A 419 1.42 -40.70 33.86
N LYS A 420 0.12 -41.06 33.83
CA LYS A 420 -0.45 -42.03 34.71
C LYS A 420 -0.04 -43.46 34.36
N GLY A 421 0.09 -43.75 33.05
CA GLY A 421 0.62 -45.05 32.56
C GLY A 421 2.09 -45.27 32.94
N THR A 422 2.92 -44.24 32.83
CA THR A 422 4.35 -44.29 33.22
C THR A 422 4.53 -44.43 34.76
N ARG A 423 3.62 -43.83 35.54
CA ARG A 423 3.66 -44.01 37.01
C ARG A 423 3.25 -45.43 37.42
N LYS A 424 2.25 -46.05 36.75
CA LYS A 424 1.88 -47.45 37.02
C LYS A 424 3.00 -48.42 36.62
N LYS A 425 3.72 -48.17 35.51
CA LYS A 425 4.87 -48.99 35.11
C LYS A 425 6.02 -48.90 36.12
N LYS A 426 6.37 -47.71 36.60
CA LYS A 426 7.36 -47.54 37.67
C LYS A 426 6.97 -48.18 39.01
N ALA A 427 5.68 -48.14 39.37
CA ALA A 427 5.21 -48.80 40.62
C ALA A 427 5.27 -50.32 40.51
N ASN A 428 5.02 -50.92 39.33
CA ASN A 428 5.16 -52.33 39.12
C ASN A 428 6.65 -52.77 39.06
N GLU A 429 7.53 -52.00 38.46
CA GLU A 429 9.00 -52.25 38.45
C GLU A 429 9.57 -52.17 39.90
N LEU A 430 9.07 -51.26 40.73
CA LEU A 430 9.53 -51.18 42.13
C LEU A 430 9.00 -52.35 42.96
N ASN A 431 7.82 -52.90 42.72
CA ASN A 431 7.33 -54.09 43.40
C ASN A 431 8.07 -55.35 43.00
N ASP A 432 8.45 -55.49 41.71
CA ASP A 432 9.28 -56.62 41.24
C ASP A 432 10.67 -56.60 41.86
N ASP A 433 11.28 -55.43 42.07
CA ASP A 433 12.58 -55.23 42.74
C ASP A 433 12.52 -55.57 44.24
N TYR A 434 11.37 -55.31 44.92
CA TYR A 434 11.19 -55.71 46.32
C TYR A 434 11.02 -57.21 46.51
N ASP A 435 10.35 -57.93 45.59
CA ASP A 435 10.24 -59.38 45.59
C ASP A 435 11.55 -60.09 45.31
N TYR A 436 12.47 -59.48 44.56
CA TYR A 436 13.80 -60.00 44.28
C TYR A 436 14.80 -59.83 45.44
N LEU A 437 14.67 -58.76 46.26
CA LEU A 437 15.51 -58.52 47.42
C LEU A 437 15.08 -59.34 48.67
N GLY A 438 13.80 -59.81 48.71
CA GLY A 438 13.31 -60.68 49.82
C GLY A 438 13.75 -62.13 49.68
N LYS A 439 14.27 -62.60 48.53
CA LYS A 439 14.65 -64.01 48.31
C LYS A 439 16.15 -64.33 48.47
N ASN A 440 17.01 -63.32 48.71
CA ASN A 440 18.49 -63.54 48.78
C ASN A 440 19.11 -63.31 50.13
N ASN A 441 18.34 -63.24 51.22
CA ASN A 441 18.90 -63.08 52.59
C ASN A 441 19.05 -64.39 53.40
N ASP A 442 19.11 -65.53 52.73
CA ASP A 442 19.50 -66.80 53.39
C ASP A 442 20.71 -67.41 52.64
N LYS A 443 21.91 -67.09 53.05
CA LYS A 443 23.13 -67.87 53.18
C LYS A 443 24.34 -66.99 53.39
N GLU A 444 24.70 -66.96 54.63
CA GLU A 444 25.94 -67.43 55.28
C GLU A 444 27.28 -66.98 54.70
N ASN A 445 27.99 -66.26 55.56
CA ASN A 445 29.19 -66.67 56.26
C ASN A 445 30.55 -66.37 55.67
N TYR A 446 31.39 -65.72 56.51
CA TYR A 446 32.80 -65.79 56.78
C TYR A 446 33.78 -65.37 55.68
N ILE A 447 34.73 -64.46 55.95
CA ILE A 447 36.03 -64.54 56.67
C ILE A 447 36.77 -63.21 56.45
N VAL A 448 37.31 -62.72 57.52
CA VAL A 448 38.27 -61.73 57.97
C VAL A 448 39.60 -61.59 57.13
N PRO A 449 40.33 -60.44 57.28
CA PRO A 449 41.28 -59.82 56.35
C PRO A 449 42.74 -60.32 56.51
N PRO A 450 43.75 -59.81 55.85
CA PRO A 450 44.46 -58.60 56.34
C PRO A 450 45.15 -57.70 55.25
N GLU A 451 45.52 -56.52 55.74
CA GLU A 451 46.79 -55.81 55.66
C GLU A 451 47.40 -55.36 54.32
N GLU A 452 47.66 -54.11 54.30
CA GLU A 452 48.95 -53.38 54.14
C GLU A 452 49.36 -52.93 52.74
N SER A 453 49.52 -51.67 52.70
CA SER A 453 50.73 -50.85 52.40
C SER A 453 50.98 -50.53 50.93
N GLN A 454 50.91 -49.37 50.63
CA GLN A 454 51.86 -48.27 50.38
C GLN A 454 51.17 -47.12 49.66
#